data_dacf5b0df09211c3fdfa318065a44e92
#
_entry.id   dacf5b0df09211c3fdfa318065a44e92
#
_cell.length_a   1.000
_cell.length_b   1.000
_cell.length_c   1.000
_cell.angle_alpha   90.00
_cell.angle_beta   90.00
_cell.angle_gamma   90.00
#
_symmetry.space_group_name_H-M   'P 1'
#
loop_
_entity.id
_entity.type
_entity.pdbx_description
1 polymer ?
#
loop_
_entity_poly.entity_id
_entity_poly.type
_entity_poly.pdbx_seq_one_letter_code
_entity_poly.pdbx_strand_id
1 'polypeptide(L)'
;EREYAAEAAAYEQTPSDIVEQARAVYGEPEKMTVLVVEPLKEPYVKQIAPGCKSMQAEVDGAFQAIYPYDDPVALVCNDEGKLLSMELNRGLRDDTGSLYDIVAGTFLVVGLGEENFTSLSPELIQKYTEQFRTPELFVPRDGKLVVLPVPEQDQEKAYLPDKFETGGHVQTPRGNFCVTALSQKQMEALGYGVHHHSDDRRFLIMGNGTRAFAVAADPRDLERPSVRGRLEAARQECAKQPKVDTPSRDAPEREER
;
A
#
# COMPACT_ATOMS: atom_id res chain seq x y z
N GLU A 1 -18.20 7.35 -52.80
CA GLU A 1 -18.49 8.09 -51.54
C GLU A 1 -19.17 7.22 -50.49
N ARG A 2 -20.06 6.25 -50.85
CA ARG A 2 -20.70 5.36 -49.87
C ARG A 2 -19.77 4.27 -49.34
N GLU A 3 -18.80 3.80 -50.09
CA GLU A 3 -17.79 2.83 -49.65
C GLU A 3 -16.80 3.44 -48.62
N TYR A 4 -16.35 4.68 -48.85
CA TYR A 4 -15.48 5.40 -47.91
C TYR A 4 -16.16 5.73 -46.58
N ALA A 5 -17.48 5.96 -46.56
CA ALA A 5 -18.23 6.22 -45.35
C ALA A 5 -18.40 4.94 -44.50
N ALA A 6 -18.48 3.76 -45.12
CA ALA A 6 -18.54 2.48 -44.39
C ALA A 6 -17.17 2.08 -43.79
N GLU A 7 -16.06 2.36 -44.46
CA GLU A 7 -14.71 2.16 -43.93
C GLU A 7 -14.38 3.14 -42.76
N ALA A 8 -14.83 4.40 -42.88
CA ALA A 8 -14.63 5.38 -41.78
C ALA A 8 -15.42 5.01 -40.52
N ALA A 9 -16.65 4.46 -40.68
CA ALA A 9 -17.44 3.99 -39.54
C ALA A 9 -16.82 2.78 -38.80
N ALA A 10 -16.04 1.96 -39.52
CA ALA A 10 -15.31 0.84 -38.91
C ALA A 10 -14.09 1.30 -38.06
N TYR A 11 -13.61 2.53 -38.23
CA TYR A 11 -12.51 3.12 -37.47
C TYR A 11 -12.97 3.88 -36.20
N GLU A 12 -14.27 4.08 -36.02
CA GLU A 12 -14.85 4.76 -34.84
C GLU A 12 -15.28 3.81 -33.71
N GLN A 13 -14.78 2.56 -33.70
CA GLN A 13 -15.05 1.67 -32.57
C GLN A 13 -14.36 2.19 -31.31
N THR A 14 -15.16 2.52 -30.32
CA THR A 14 -14.62 2.89 -29.00
C THR A 14 -13.97 1.68 -28.32
N PRO A 15 -13.01 1.87 -27.41
CA PRO A 15 -12.46 0.76 -26.63
C PRO A 15 -13.54 -0.09 -25.94
N SER A 16 -14.68 0.50 -25.60
CA SER A 16 -15.83 -0.17 -25.03
C SER A 16 -16.47 -1.16 -26.00
N ASP A 17 -16.63 -0.78 -27.27
CA ASP A 17 -17.24 -1.63 -28.30
C ASP A 17 -16.39 -2.85 -28.61
N ILE A 18 -15.06 -2.67 -28.62
CA ILE A 18 -14.10 -3.78 -28.81
C ILE A 18 -14.18 -4.77 -27.64
N VAL A 19 -14.27 -4.27 -26.41
CA VAL A 19 -14.42 -5.11 -25.22
C VAL A 19 -15.73 -5.87 -25.24
N GLU A 20 -16.84 -5.23 -25.65
CA GLU A 20 -18.16 -5.87 -25.73
C GLU A 20 -18.20 -6.94 -26.81
N GLN A 21 -17.60 -6.70 -27.98
CA GLN A 21 -17.45 -7.70 -29.03
C GLN A 21 -16.58 -8.88 -28.59
N ALA A 22 -15.48 -8.62 -27.88
CA ALA A 22 -14.64 -9.67 -27.33
C ALA A 22 -15.41 -10.54 -26.31
N ARG A 23 -16.21 -9.93 -25.43
CA ARG A 23 -17.09 -10.66 -24.50
C ARG A 23 -18.12 -11.52 -25.21
N ALA A 24 -18.71 -11.02 -26.30
CA ALA A 24 -19.69 -11.77 -27.08
C ALA A 24 -19.09 -13.01 -27.77
N VAL A 25 -17.81 -12.94 -28.16
CA VAL A 25 -17.10 -14.03 -28.84
C VAL A 25 -16.45 -15.02 -27.87
N TYR A 26 -15.82 -14.51 -26.81
CA TYR A 26 -15.01 -15.31 -25.88
C TYR A 26 -15.67 -15.58 -24.54
N GLY A 27 -16.86 -15.01 -24.30
CA GLY A 27 -17.54 -15.06 -22.98
C GLY A 27 -16.93 -14.07 -21.97
N GLU A 28 -17.55 -14.04 -20.80
CA GLU A 28 -16.98 -13.28 -19.66
C GLU A 28 -15.66 -13.91 -19.23
N PRO A 29 -14.63 -13.11 -18.93
CA PRO A 29 -13.37 -13.66 -18.43
C PRO A 29 -13.60 -14.41 -17.13
N GLU A 30 -13.02 -15.58 -17.05
CA GLU A 30 -13.06 -16.38 -15.83
C GLU A 30 -12.53 -15.57 -14.64
N LYS A 31 -13.22 -15.65 -13.49
CA LYS A 31 -12.85 -14.93 -12.27
C LYS A 31 -12.65 -15.91 -11.13
N MET A 32 -11.68 -15.64 -10.31
CA MET A 32 -11.38 -16.39 -9.09
C MET A 32 -11.69 -15.52 -7.87
N THR A 33 -12.52 -16.03 -6.96
CA THR A 33 -12.86 -15.36 -5.71
C THR A 33 -11.80 -15.66 -4.67
N VAL A 34 -11.19 -14.62 -4.13
CA VAL A 34 -10.12 -14.72 -3.11
C VAL A 34 -10.47 -13.84 -1.91
N LEU A 35 -9.89 -14.15 -0.75
CA LEU A 35 -9.90 -13.26 0.40
C LEU A 35 -8.57 -12.50 0.43
N VAL A 36 -8.63 -11.17 0.41
CA VAL A 36 -7.47 -10.30 0.49
C VAL A 36 -7.29 -9.84 1.93
N VAL A 37 -6.06 -9.96 2.45
CA VAL A 37 -5.70 -9.51 3.78
C VAL A 37 -4.55 -8.52 3.66
N GLU A 38 -4.86 -7.24 3.85
CA GLU A 38 -3.87 -6.16 3.84
C GLU A 38 -3.38 -5.87 5.26
N PRO A 39 -2.14 -5.35 5.42
CA PRO A 39 -1.67 -4.88 6.71
C PRO A 39 -2.61 -3.82 7.31
N LEU A 40 -2.88 -3.94 8.62
CA LEU A 40 -3.66 -3.00 9.42
C LEU A 40 -5.11 -2.79 8.96
N LYS A 41 -5.64 -3.67 8.09
CA LYS A 41 -7.03 -3.63 7.61
C LYS A 41 -7.75 -4.93 7.87
N GLU A 42 -9.08 -4.87 7.89
CA GLU A 42 -9.93 -6.05 7.89
C GLU A 42 -9.86 -6.76 6.53
N PRO A 43 -9.99 -8.10 6.50
CA PRO A 43 -10.04 -8.85 5.26
C PRO A 43 -11.25 -8.49 4.41
N TYR A 44 -11.09 -8.58 3.09
CA TYR A 44 -12.20 -8.38 2.15
C TYR A 44 -12.14 -9.34 0.97
N VAL A 45 -13.31 -9.66 0.43
CA VAL A 45 -13.44 -10.54 -0.73
C VAL A 45 -13.19 -9.75 -2.00
N LYS A 46 -12.40 -10.35 -2.92
CA LYS A 46 -12.11 -9.78 -4.23
C LYS A 46 -12.21 -10.85 -5.32
N GLN A 47 -12.63 -10.43 -6.50
CA GLN A 47 -12.56 -11.26 -7.69
C GLN A 47 -11.36 -10.82 -8.54
N ILE A 48 -10.47 -11.75 -8.81
CA ILE A 48 -9.28 -11.55 -9.65
C ILE A 48 -9.31 -12.48 -10.86
N ALA A 49 -8.54 -12.19 -11.89
CA ALA A 49 -8.33 -13.16 -12.97
C ALA A 49 -7.53 -14.37 -12.44
N PRO A 50 -7.81 -15.60 -12.87
CA PRO A 50 -7.01 -16.74 -12.51
C PRO A 50 -5.59 -16.61 -13.08
N GLY A 51 -4.61 -17.20 -12.39
CA GLY A 51 -3.22 -17.30 -12.85
C GLY A 51 -2.23 -16.39 -12.09
N CYS A 52 -0.94 -16.67 -12.33
CA CYS A 52 0.15 -16.08 -11.54
C CYS A 52 0.23 -14.55 -11.61
N LYS A 53 -0.05 -13.94 -12.77
CA LYS A 53 0.11 -12.49 -12.95
C LYS A 53 -0.83 -11.67 -12.10
N SER A 54 -2.08 -12.11 -11.93
CA SER A 54 -3.04 -11.42 -11.07
C SER A 54 -2.67 -11.55 -9.60
N MET A 55 -2.22 -12.72 -9.15
CA MET A 55 -1.74 -12.93 -7.79
C MET A 55 -0.49 -12.09 -7.50
N GLN A 56 0.48 -12.05 -8.44
CA GLN A 56 1.66 -11.18 -8.33
C GLN A 56 1.30 -9.69 -8.19
N ALA A 57 0.29 -9.25 -8.93
CA ALA A 57 -0.18 -7.86 -8.83
C ALA A 57 -0.83 -7.55 -7.47
N GLU A 58 -1.50 -8.52 -6.86
CA GLU A 58 -2.14 -8.34 -5.55
C GLU A 58 -1.14 -8.33 -4.39
N VAL A 59 -0.05 -9.10 -4.49
CA VAL A 59 0.97 -9.19 -3.43
C VAL A 59 2.21 -8.34 -3.69
N ASP A 60 2.17 -7.51 -4.73
CA ASP A 60 3.23 -6.56 -5.11
C ASP A 60 4.58 -7.23 -5.41
N GLY A 61 4.57 -8.30 -6.24
CA GLY A 61 5.81 -8.95 -6.70
C GLY A 61 5.71 -10.44 -6.91
N ALA A 62 6.85 -11.11 -6.90
CA ALA A 62 6.91 -12.57 -6.90
C ALA A 62 6.25 -13.12 -5.65
N PHE A 63 5.60 -14.27 -5.75
CA PHE A 63 4.88 -14.83 -4.62
C PHE A 63 5.31 -16.25 -4.29
N GLN A 64 5.12 -16.61 -3.03
CA GLN A 64 5.13 -17.97 -2.54
C GLN A 64 3.75 -18.37 -2.04
N ALA A 65 3.45 -19.65 -2.09
CA ALA A 65 2.29 -20.25 -1.46
C ALA A 65 2.73 -21.01 -0.21
N ILE A 66 2.08 -20.75 0.91
CA ILE A 66 2.28 -21.47 2.17
C ILE A 66 0.98 -22.15 2.58
N TYR A 67 1.10 -23.27 3.28
CA TYR A 67 0.00 -24.18 3.62
C TYR A 67 -0.06 -24.38 5.13
N PRO A 68 -0.43 -23.34 5.91
CA PRO A 68 -0.40 -23.43 7.37
C PRO A 68 -1.61 -24.16 7.98
N TYR A 69 -2.58 -24.57 7.18
CA TYR A 69 -3.84 -25.13 7.64
C TYR A 69 -4.15 -26.46 6.95
N ASP A 70 -4.91 -27.33 7.62
CA ASP A 70 -5.40 -28.60 7.06
C ASP A 70 -6.51 -28.42 6.01
N ASP A 71 -7.17 -27.27 5.97
CA ASP A 71 -8.18 -26.97 4.97
C ASP A 71 -7.54 -26.89 3.55
N PRO A 72 -8.34 -27.13 2.49
CA PRO A 72 -7.86 -27.02 1.11
C PRO A 72 -7.67 -25.56 0.68
N VAL A 73 -6.79 -24.85 1.36
CA VAL A 73 -6.44 -23.44 1.10
C VAL A 73 -4.94 -23.25 1.07
N ALA A 74 -4.51 -22.20 0.37
CA ALA A 74 -3.15 -21.68 0.46
C ALA A 74 -3.19 -20.19 0.84
N LEU A 75 -2.17 -19.75 1.55
CA LEU A 75 -1.86 -18.34 1.69
C LEU A 75 -0.82 -17.98 0.63
N VAL A 76 -1.17 -17.06 -0.25
CA VAL A 76 -0.29 -16.53 -1.30
C VAL A 76 0.23 -15.18 -0.84
N CYS A 77 1.51 -15.06 -0.60
CA CYS A 77 2.16 -13.83 -0.10
C CYS A 77 3.42 -13.51 -0.89
N ASN A 78 3.92 -12.29 -0.81
CA ASN A 78 5.18 -11.91 -1.44
C ASN A 78 6.33 -12.76 -0.87
N ASP A 79 7.15 -13.37 -1.74
CA ASP A 79 8.24 -14.29 -1.34
C ASP A 79 9.42 -13.57 -0.69
N GLU A 80 9.61 -12.28 -1.02
CA GLU A 80 10.66 -11.42 -0.47
C GLU A 80 10.12 -10.38 0.53
N GLY A 81 8.83 -10.45 0.92
CA GLY A 81 8.15 -9.41 1.69
C GLY A 81 8.90 -9.01 2.97
N LYS A 82 9.48 -9.95 3.70
CA LYS A 82 10.32 -9.67 4.88
C LYS A 82 11.64 -9.01 4.53
N LEU A 83 12.27 -9.42 3.42
CA LEU A 83 13.54 -8.84 2.93
C LEU A 83 13.33 -7.41 2.43
N LEU A 84 12.20 -7.16 1.78
CA LEU A 84 11.80 -5.84 1.30
C LEU A 84 11.28 -4.92 2.43
N SER A 85 11.28 -5.40 3.68
CA SER A 85 10.75 -4.68 4.83
C SER A 85 9.31 -4.21 4.63
N MET A 86 8.49 -5.05 3.97
CA MET A 86 7.05 -4.80 3.90
C MET A 86 6.44 -4.81 5.31
N GLU A 87 5.34 -4.09 5.49
CA GLU A 87 4.63 -4.04 6.77
C GLU A 87 4.22 -5.44 7.23
N LEU A 88 4.51 -5.79 8.49
CA LEU A 88 4.07 -7.05 9.06
C LEU A 88 2.54 -7.05 9.17
N ASN A 89 1.91 -8.17 8.77
CA ASN A 89 0.46 -8.23 8.57
C ASN A 89 -0.26 -9.08 9.62
N ARG A 90 -0.05 -10.39 9.58
CA ARG A 90 -0.68 -11.36 10.49
C ARG A 90 0.32 -12.39 10.97
N GLY A 91 0.21 -12.76 12.25
CA GLY A 91 0.97 -13.85 12.82
C GLY A 91 0.37 -15.21 12.46
N LEU A 92 1.21 -16.15 12.07
CA LEU A 92 0.85 -17.55 11.91
C LEU A 92 1.10 -18.28 13.22
N ARG A 93 0.08 -18.97 13.70
CA ARG A 93 0.09 -19.68 14.97
C ARG A 93 -0.16 -21.15 14.78
N ASP A 94 0.51 -21.96 15.59
CA ASP A 94 0.25 -23.38 15.68
C ASP A 94 -1.02 -23.69 16.49
N ASP A 95 -1.36 -24.97 16.61
CA ASP A 95 -2.55 -25.44 17.33
C ASP A 95 -2.54 -25.09 18.81
N THR A 96 -1.38 -24.74 19.38
CA THR A 96 -1.25 -24.25 20.75
C THR A 96 -1.45 -22.74 20.87
N GLY A 97 -1.64 -22.03 19.76
CA GLY A 97 -1.72 -20.58 19.68
C GLY A 97 -0.34 -19.88 19.69
N SER A 98 0.76 -20.65 19.65
CA SER A 98 2.11 -20.09 19.65
C SER A 98 2.45 -19.53 18.29
N LEU A 99 2.94 -18.29 18.27
CA LEU A 99 3.40 -17.62 17.06
C LEU A 99 4.68 -18.30 16.55
N TYR A 100 4.65 -18.85 15.33
CA TYR A 100 5.82 -19.46 14.72
C TYR A 100 6.34 -18.71 13.49
N ASP A 101 5.48 -17.92 12.83
CA ASP A 101 5.87 -17.08 11.70
C ASP A 101 4.96 -15.84 11.57
N ILE A 102 5.33 -14.89 10.71
CA ILE A 102 4.58 -13.67 10.43
C ILE A 102 4.60 -13.43 8.93
N VAL A 103 3.42 -13.15 8.35
CA VAL A 103 3.31 -12.72 6.95
C VAL A 103 3.59 -11.23 6.86
N ALA A 104 4.42 -10.83 5.90
CA ALA A 104 4.71 -9.44 5.59
C ALA A 104 4.05 -9.04 4.24
N GLY A 105 3.53 -7.83 4.17
CA GLY A 105 2.79 -7.33 3.01
C GLY A 105 1.38 -7.90 2.91
N THR A 106 0.70 -7.59 1.81
CA THR A 106 -0.61 -8.15 1.47
C THR A 106 -0.48 -9.64 1.16
N PHE A 107 -1.45 -10.42 1.59
CA PHE A 107 -1.57 -11.82 1.18
C PHE A 107 -3.00 -12.17 0.79
N LEU A 108 -3.13 -13.24 0.02
CA LEU A 108 -4.40 -13.80 -0.41
C LEU A 108 -4.64 -15.14 0.27
N VAL A 109 -5.89 -15.42 0.63
CA VAL A 109 -6.34 -16.78 0.89
C VAL A 109 -7.05 -17.28 -0.36
N VAL A 110 -6.58 -18.39 -0.90
CA VAL A 110 -7.08 -19.00 -2.14
C VAL A 110 -7.45 -20.45 -1.89
N GLY A 111 -8.42 -20.96 -2.64
CA GLY A 111 -8.77 -22.37 -2.61
C GLY A 111 -7.74 -23.23 -3.35
N LEU A 112 -7.61 -24.51 -2.98
CA LEU A 112 -6.81 -25.50 -3.69
C LEU A 112 -7.71 -26.36 -4.57
N GLY A 113 -7.44 -26.38 -5.88
CA GLY A 113 -7.99 -27.33 -6.83
C GLY A 113 -7.04 -28.50 -7.05
N GLU A 114 -7.35 -29.38 -8.01
CA GLU A 114 -6.53 -30.55 -8.30
C GLU A 114 -5.14 -30.18 -8.84
N GLU A 115 -5.05 -29.20 -9.71
CA GLU A 115 -3.78 -28.77 -10.34
C GLU A 115 -3.46 -27.29 -10.13
N ASN A 116 -4.45 -26.47 -9.81
CA ASN A 116 -4.31 -25.01 -9.76
C ASN A 116 -5.03 -24.43 -8.54
N PHE A 117 -4.72 -23.19 -8.21
CA PHE A 117 -5.51 -22.40 -7.28
C PHE A 117 -6.91 -22.16 -7.85
N THR A 118 -7.91 -22.16 -6.99
CA THR A 118 -9.31 -22.00 -7.34
C THR A 118 -9.99 -20.97 -6.44
N SER A 119 -11.24 -20.66 -6.75
CA SER A 119 -12.05 -19.79 -5.89
C SER A 119 -12.19 -20.37 -4.50
N LEU A 120 -12.11 -19.52 -3.50
CA LEU A 120 -12.39 -19.89 -2.11
C LEU A 120 -13.87 -20.15 -1.94
N SER A 121 -14.25 -21.22 -1.26
CA SER A 121 -15.66 -21.52 -0.99
C SER A 121 -16.27 -20.52 0.01
N PRO A 122 -17.59 -20.30 0.00
CA PRO A 122 -18.23 -19.37 0.94
C PRO A 122 -17.95 -19.69 2.41
N GLU A 123 -17.88 -20.98 2.77
CA GLU A 123 -17.60 -21.44 4.14
C GLU A 123 -16.17 -21.07 4.56
N LEU A 124 -15.21 -21.27 3.64
CA LEU A 124 -13.82 -20.93 3.89
C LEU A 124 -13.61 -19.40 3.88
N ILE A 125 -14.34 -18.66 3.05
CA ILE A 125 -14.36 -17.19 3.11
C ILE A 125 -14.79 -16.73 4.50
N GLN A 126 -15.89 -17.25 5.02
CA GLN A 126 -16.39 -16.89 6.34
C GLN A 126 -15.37 -17.25 7.44
N LYS A 127 -14.84 -18.47 7.41
CA LYS A 127 -13.84 -18.96 8.37
C LYS A 127 -12.60 -18.06 8.43
N TYR A 128 -11.99 -17.80 7.27
CA TYR A 128 -10.75 -17.04 7.20
C TYR A 128 -10.97 -15.51 7.35
N THR A 129 -12.13 -14.99 6.99
CA THR A 129 -12.50 -13.62 7.34
C THR A 129 -12.54 -13.44 8.85
N GLU A 130 -13.15 -14.37 9.57
CA GLU A 130 -13.18 -14.32 11.04
C GLU A 130 -11.79 -14.50 11.64
N GLN A 131 -11.01 -15.46 11.13
CA GLN A 131 -9.66 -15.74 11.61
C GLN A 131 -8.70 -14.55 11.47
N PHE A 132 -8.79 -13.82 10.36
CA PHE A 132 -7.93 -12.67 10.06
C PHE A 132 -8.60 -11.31 10.30
N ARG A 133 -9.81 -11.29 10.89
CA ARG A 133 -10.59 -10.07 11.11
C ARG A 133 -9.77 -8.98 11.78
N THR A 134 -9.13 -9.33 12.89
CA THR A 134 -8.42 -8.35 13.72
C THR A 134 -7.00 -8.15 13.19
N PRO A 135 -6.65 -6.95 12.72
CA PRO A 135 -5.28 -6.61 12.39
C PRO A 135 -4.35 -6.67 13.60
N GLU A 136 -3.07 -6.90 13.35
CA GLU A 136 -2.06 -7.04 14.41
C GLU A 136 -0.96 -5.98 14.25
N LEU A 137 -0.49 -5.46 15.38
CA LEU A 137 0.68 -4.59 15.49
C LEU A 137 1.86 -5.41 15.96
N PHE A 138 2.96 -5.33 15.24
CA PHE A 138 4.22 -6.01 15.56
C PHE A 138 5.27 -4.97 15.91
N VAL A 139 5.57 -4.82 17.19
CA VAL A 139 6.48 -3.79 17.68
C VAL A 139 7.67 -4.43 18.39
N PRO A 140 8.91 -4.20 17.92
CA PRO A 140 10.10 -4.65 18.63
C PRO A 140 10.25 -3.87 19.95
N ARG A 141 10.33 -4.57 21.07
CA ARG A 141 10.53 -4.00 22.39
C ARG A 141 11.46 -4.88 23.23
N ASP A 142 12.55 -4.30 23.75
CA ASP A 142 13.53 -4.98 24.60
C ASP A 142 14.06 -6.30 24.01
N GLY A 143 14.33 -6.29 22.68
CA GLY A 143 14.81 -7.46 21.95
C GLY A 143 13.75 -8.56 21.72
N LYS A 144 12.50 -8.31 22.07
CA LYS A 144 11.35 -9.20 21.82
C LYS A 144 10.36 -8.53 20.90
N LEU A 145 9.65 -9.33 20.12
CA LEU A 145 8.53 -8.87 19.31
C LEU A 145 7.25 -8.91 20.14
N VAL A 146 6.64 -7.75 20.34
CA VAL A 146 5.34 -7.61 21.00
C VAL A 146 4.27 -7.58 19.93
N VAL A 147 3.27 -8.44 20.03
CA VAL A 147 2.14 -8.53 19.12
C VAL A 147 0.89 -8.07 19.85
N LEU A 148 0.23 -7.05 19.31
CA LEU A 148 -1.03 -6.55 19.86
C LEU A 148 -2.09 -6.49 18.77
N PRO A 149 -3.35 -6.86 19.06
CA PRO A 149 -4.46 -6.60 18.15
C PRO A 149 -4.64 -5.09 17.98
N VAL A 150 -4.99 -4.65 16.78
CA VAL A 150 -5.44 -3.27 16.54
C VAL A 150 -6.83 -3.14 17.17
N PRO A 151 -7.04 -2.25 18.15
CA PRO A 151 -8.33 -2.12 18.81
C PRO A 151 -9.41 -1.69 17.81
N GLU A 152 -10.62 -2.23 17.95
CA GLU A 152 -11.80 -1.73 17.26
C GLU A 152 -12.07 -0.26 17.64
N GLN A 153 -12.80 0.44 16.78
CA GLN A 153 -12.80 1.91 16.62
C GLN A 153 -13.03 2.81 17.87
N ASP A 154 -13.12 2.30 19.10
CA ASP A 154 -13.46 3.13 20.25
C ASP A 154 -12.35 3.31 21.29
N GLN A 155 -12.57 4.11 22.22
CA GLN A 155 -11.88 4.64 23.42
C GLN A 155 -10.46 4.13 23.76
N GLU A 156 -10.13 2.85 23.52
CA GLU A 156 -8.80 2.29 23.82
C GLU A 156 -7.70 2.78 22.85
N LYS A 157 -8.06 3.17 21.63
CA LYS A 157 -7.11 3.69 20.61
C LYS A 157 -6.32 4.91 21.11
N ALA A 158 -6.97 5.78 21.87
CA ALA A 158 -6.35 7.01 22.38
C ALA A 158 -5.17 6.74 23.32
N TYR A 159 -5.19 5.60 24.02
CA TYR A 159 -4.22 5.27 25.08
C TYR A 159 -3.20 4.21 24.68
N LEU A 160 -3.44 3.47 23.61
CA LEU A 160 -2.53 2.39 23.22
C LEU A 160 -1.09 2.86 22.95
N PRO A 161 -0.82 4.03 22.34
CA PRO A 161 0.54 4.53 22.17
C PRO A 161 1.34 4.70 23.44
N ASP A 162 0.70 4.93 24.61
CA ASP A 162 1.37 5.04 25.90
C ASP A 162 2.11 3.74 26.28
N LYS A 163 1.58 2.59 25.85
CA LYS A 163 2.21 1.28 26.09
C LYS A 163 3.53 1.13 25.33
N PHE A 164 3.76 1.99 24.33
CA PHE A 164 4.94 1.99 23.47
C PHE A 164 5.77 3.27 23.62
N GLU A 165 5.61 4.02 24.70
CA GLU A 165 6.49 5.16 25.00
C GLU A 165 7.93 4.69 25.16
N THR A 166 8.86 5.37 24.49
CA THR A 166 10.29 5.07 24.54
C THR A 166 11.00 5.76 25.70
N GLY A 167 10.30 6.59 26.47
CA GLY A 167 10.87 7.49 27.48
C GLY A 167 11.55 8.73 26.91
N GLY A 168 11.65 8.84 25.57
CA GLY A 168 12.17 10.04 24.91
C GLY A 168 11.11 11.12 24.75
N HIS A 169 11.56 12.37 24.59
CA HIS A 169 10.70 13.51 24.33
C HIS A 169 11.27 14.36 23.19
N VAL A 170 10.39 14.93 22.37
CA VAL A 170 10.74 15.86 21.30
C VAL A 170 10.14 17.22 21.63
N GLN A 171 11.03 18.21 21.79
CA GLN A 171 10.63 19.60 21.97
C GLN A 171 10.40 20.24 20.60
N THR A 172 9.24 20.88 20.45
CA THR A 172 8.90 21.67 19.27
C THR A 172 8.38 23.04 19.71
N PRO A 173 8.27 24.05 18.82
CA PRO A 173 7.65 25.34 19.15
C PRO A 173 6.20 25.21 19.65
N ARG A 174 5.55 24.08 19.39
CA ARG A 174 4.15 23.82 19.76
C ARG A 174 3.97 22.97 21.01
N GLY A 175 5.07 22.52 21.63
CA GLY A 175 5.03 21.73 22.85
C GLY A 175 6.09 20.65 22.94
N ASN A 176 6.02 19.89 24.02
CA ASN A 176 6.87 18.74 24.29
C ASN A 176 6.06 17.45 24.14
N PHE A 177 6.51 16.53 23.30
CA PHE A 177 5.77 15.32 22.93
C PHE A 177 6.57 14.07 23.27
N CYS A 178 5.89 13.10 23.93
CA CYS A 178 6.48 11.78 24.18
C CYS A 178 6.72 11.03 22.86
N VAL A 179 7.87 10.35 22.77
CA VAL A 179 8.21 9.54 21.61
C VAL A 179 7.60 8.14 21.77
N THR A 180 6.85 7.70 20.75
CA THR A 180 6.34 6.33 20.69
C THR A 180 7.19 5.47 19.75
N ALA A 181 7.26 4.16 20.04
CA ALA A 181 7.90 3.16 19.17
C ALA A 181 7.02 2.76 17.96
N LEU A 182 5.77 3.23 17.90
CA LEU A 182 4.88 2.96 16.78
C LEU A 182 5.30 3.73 15.54
N SER A 183 5.17 3.10 14.37
CA SER A 183 5.38 3.74 13.07
C SER A 183 4.25 4.69 12.71
N GLN A 184 4.47 5.57 11.73
CA GLN A 184 3.41 6.45 11.22
C GLN A 184 2.17 5.68 10.80
N LYS A 185 2.31 4.58 10.02
CA LYS A 185 1.19 3.77 9.56
C LYS A 185 0.40 3.14 10.72
N GLN A 186 1.11 2.66 11.74
CA GLN A 186 0.49 2.11 12.93
C GLN A 186 -0.31 3.19 13.70
N MET A 187 0.23 4.39 13.80
CA MET A 187 -0.47 5.52 14.41
C MET A 187 -1.70 5.95 13.60
N GLU A 188 -1.59 5.97 12.27
CA GLU A 188 -2.73 6.26 11.38
C GLU A 188 -3.84 5.20 11.54
N ALA A 189 -3.49 3.91 11.62
CA ALA A 189 -4.43 2.84 11.89
C ALA A 189 -5.15 2.98 13.25
N LEU A 190 -4.47 3.60 14.24
CA LEU A 190 -5.03 3.94 15.54
C LEU A 190 -5.81 5.27 15.55
N GLY A 191 -6.00 5.91 14.38
CA GLY A 191 -6.76 7.15 14.24
C GLY A 191 -6.00 8.43 14.57
N TYR A 192 -4.66 8.37 14.64
CA TYR A 192 -3.82 9.56 14.81
C TYR A 192 -3.47 10.17 13.45
N GLY A 193 -3.67 11.46 13.30
CA GLY A 193 -3.30 12.22 12.10
C GLY A 193 -2.02 13.03 12.30
N VAL A 194 -1.33 13.34 11.21
CA VAL A 194 -0.13 14.19 11.24
C VAL A 194 -0.53 15.66 11.45
N HIS A 195 -0.02 16.28 12.50
CA HIS A 195 -0.22 17.70 12.78
C HIS A 195 0.91 18.60 12.25
N HIS A 196 2.15 18.23 12.53
CA HIS A 196 3.35 18.94 12.05
C HIS A 196 4.59 18.07 12.20
N HIS A 197 5.71 18.54 11.64
CA HIS A 197 7.03 17.92 11.78
C HIS A 197 7.84 18.65 12.87
N SER A 198 8.79 17.93 13.49
CA SER A 198 9.86 18.57 14.29
C SER A 198 10.72 19.46 13.39
N ASP A 199 11.45 20.43 13.97
CA ASP A 199 12.28 21.36 13.20
C ASP A 199 13.37 20.66 12.39
N ASP A 200 13.94 19.58 12.92
CA ASP A 200 14.93 18.72 12.26
C ASP A 200 14.28 17.67 11.32
N ARG A 201 12.95 17.64 11.23
CA ARG A 201 12.13 16.68 10.46
C ARG A 201 12.31 15.21 10.83
N ARG A 202 13.04 14.88 11.87
CA ARG A 202 13.24 13.49 12.31
C ARG A 202 12.00 12.87 12.92
N PHE A 203 11.06 13.70 13.33
CA PHE A 203 9.82 13.27 13.96
C PHE A 203 8.60 13.93 13.33
N LEU A 204 7.52 13.15 13.26
CA LEU A 204 6.17 13.59 12.97
C LEU A 204 5.45 13.75 14.30
N ILE A 205 4.77 14.86 14.51
CA ILE A 205 3.86 14.99 15.64
C ILE A 205 2.47 14.59 15.18
N MET A 206 2.00 13.48 15.71
CA MET A 206 0.72 12.88 15.37
C MET A 206 -0.24 12.92 16.54
N GLY A 207 -1.50 13.24 16.27
CA GLY A 207 -2.52 13.37 17.32
C GLY A 207 -3.90 12.95 16.84
N ASN A 208 -4.78 12.65 17.79
CA ASN A 208 -6.18 12.26 17.57
C ASN A 208 -7.18 13.29 18.12
N GLY A 209 -6.74 14.51 18.43
CA GLY A 209 -7.55 15.54 19.07
C GLY A 209 -7.55 15.52 20.60
N THR A 210 -7.21 14.37 21.22
CA THR A 210 -7.12 14.21 22.69
C THR A 210 -5.67 14.15 23.14
N ARG A 211 -4.83 13.41 22.43
CA ARG A 211 -3.41 13.18 22.74
C ARG A 211 -2.56 13.33 21.49
N ALA A 212 -1.28 13.62 21.69
CA ALA A 212 -0.31 13.71 20.61
C ALA A 212 1.03 13.11 21.02
N PHE A 213 1.71 12.47 20.06
CA PHE A 213 2.98 11.78 20.22
C PHE A 213 3.95 12.17 19.12
N ALA A 214 5.23 12.09 19.41
CA ALA A 214 6.29 12.17 18.42
C ALA A 214 6.56 10.77 17.85
N VAL A 215 6.48 10.63 16.55
CA VAL A 215 6.69 9.39 15.79
C VAL A 215 7.93 9.58 14.94
N ALA A 216 8.86 8.63 14.94
CA ALA A 216 10.03 8.69 14.08
C ALA A 216 9.61 8.75 12.59
N ALA A 217 10.11 9.74 11.86
CA ALA A 217 9.87 9.83 10.42
C ALA A 217 10.62 8.71 9.68
N ASP A 218 10.05 8.20 8.59
CA ASP A 218 10.72 7.21 7.76
C ASP A 218 12.01 7.85 7.18
N PRO A 219 13.19 7.22 7.33
CA PRO A 219 14.43 7.74 6.76
C PRO A 219 14.35 8.06 5.26
N ARG A 220 13.53 7.29 4.52
CA ARG A 220 13.28 7.53 3.09
C ARG A 220 12.53 8.83 2.81
N ASP A 221 11.73 9.32 3.74
CA ASP A 221 11.02 10.59 3.63
C ASP A 221 11.93 11.78 4.00
N LEU A 222 12.95 11.55 4.82
CA LEU A 222 13.98 12.54 5.14
C LEU A 222 14.91 12.82 3.96
N GLU A 223 15.20 11.81 3.14
CA GLU A 223 16.04 11.93 1.93
C GLU A 223 15.30 12.61 0.77
N ARG A 224 13.98 12.68 0.80
CA ARG A 224 13.18 13.37 -0.22
C ARG A 224 13.15 14.87 0.09
N PRO A 225 13.87 15.71 -0.67
CA PRO A 225 13.77 17.15 -0.49
C PRO A 225 12.30 17.56 -0.67
N SER A 226 11.80 18.43 0.20
CA SER A 226 10.41 18.91 0.12
C SER A 226 10.12 19.42 -1.29
N VAL A 227 8.85 19.39 -1.72
CA VAL A 227 8.45 19.93 -3.03
C VAL A 227 9.00 21.36 -3.20
N ARG A 228 8.99 22.15 -2.13
CA ARG A 228 9.55 23.50 -2.09
C ARG A 228 11.07 23.49 -2.26
N GLY A 229 11.79 22.59 -1.58
CA GLY A 229 13.25 22.45 -1.72
C GLY A 229 13.65 21.96 -3.12
N ARG A 230 12.87 21.07 -3.74
CA ARG A 230 13.09 20.65 -5.15
C ARG A 230 12.83 21.79 -6.13
N LEU A 231 11.81 22.62 -5.87
CA LEU A 231 11.50 23.78 -6.71
C LEU A 231 12.58 24.86 -6.59
N GLU A 232 13.10 25.09 -5.40
CA GLU A 232 14.21 26.02 -5.14
C GLU A 232 15.52 25.52 -5.77
N ALA A 233 15.83 24.23 -5.63
CA ALA A 233 16.98 23.61 -6.29
C ALA A 233 16.86 23.69 -7.82
N ALA A 234 15.70 23.37 -8.40
CA ALA A 234 15.47 23.48 -9.83
C ALA A 234 15.58 24.94 -10.32
N ARG A 235 15.07 25.92 -9.55
CA ARG A 235 15.25 27.35 -9.85
C ARG A 235 16.70 27.78 -9.84
N GLN A 236 17.49 27.29 -8.86
CA GLN A 236 18.93 27.60 -8.79
C GLN A 236 19.71 26.95 -9.93
N GLU A 237 19.31 25.76 -10.36
CA GLU A 237 19.93 25.05 -11.48
C GLU A 237 19.60 25.73 -12.83
N CYS A 238 18.35 26.14 -13.02
CA CYS A 238 17.95 26.97 -14.18
C CYS A 238 18.66 28.34 -14.20
N ALA A 239 18.92 28.93 -13.03
CA ALA A 239 19.65 30.22 -12.93
C ALA A 239 21.15 30.08 -13.23
N LYS A 240 21.73 28.89 -13.09
CA LYS A 240 23.14 28.59 -13.40
C LYS A 240 23.37 28.20 -14.85
N GLN A 241 22.33 27.89 -15.61
CA GLN A 241 22.47 27.62 -17.05
C GLN A 241 22.70 28.94 -17.79
N PRO A 242 23.78 29.07 -18.60
CA PRO A 242 24.01 30.26 -19.39
C PRO A 242 22.82 30.42 -20.35
N LYS A 243 22.27 31.65 -20.42
CA LYS A 243 21.26 31.99 -21.42
C LYS A 243 21.82 31.67 -22.79
N VAL A 244 21.29 30.67 -23.45
CA VAL A 244 21.57 30.43 -24.88
C VAL A 244 20.91 31.57 -25.61
N ASP A 245 21.73 32.48 -26.17
CA ASP A 245 21.26 33.51 -27.06
C ASP A 245 20.59 32.84 -28.26
N THR A 246 19.29 32.99 -28.32
CA THR A 246 18.52 32.60 -29.50
C THR A 246 18.95 33.51 -30.63
N PRO A 247 19.49 33.01 -31.76
CA PRO A 247 19.82 33.87 -32.91
C PRO A 247 18.54 34.53 -33.38
N SER A 248 18.63 35.90 -33.50
CA SER A 248 17.60 36.73 -34.10
C SER A 248 17.28 36.20 -35.50
N ARG A 249 16.05 35.83 -35.74
CA ARG A 249 15.53 35.48 -37.05
C ARG A 249 15.39 36.81 -37.81
N ASP A 250 16.38 37.11 -38.65
CA ASP A 250 16.26 38.19 -39.65
C ASP A 250 15.04 37.91 -40.55
N ALA A 251 14.13 38.85 -40.57
CA ALA A 251 13.00 38.83 -41.48
C ALA A 251 13.49 39.08 -42.92
N PRO A 252 13.02 38.36 -43.94
CA PRO A 252 13.39 38.64 -45.30
C PRO A 252 12.80 39.98 -45.76
N GLU A 253 13.67 40.85 -46.30
CA GLU A 253 13.26 42.08 -46.99
C GLU A 253 12.36 41.72 -48.18
N ARG A 254 11.19 42.39 -48.24
CA ARG A 254 10.35 42.40 -49.43
C ARG A 254 10.98 43.33 -50.43
N GLU A 255 11.52 42.80 -51.51
CA GLU A 255 11.75 43.58 -52.74
C GLU A 255 10.40 43.87 -53.44
N GLU A 256 10.12 45.19 -53.59
CA GLU A 256 9.11 45.69 -54.45
C GLU A 256 9.61 45.63 -55.90
N ARG A 257 8.82 44.98 -56.77
CA ARG A 257 8.69 45.30 -58.17
C ARG A 257 7.27 45.03 -58.63
#